data_a065bb2bce48a931261e99efbf0a464e
#
_entry.id   a065bb2bce48a931261e99efbf0a464e
#
_cell.length_a   1.000
_cell.length_b   1.000
_cell.length_c   1.000
_cell.angle_alpha   90.00
_cell.angle_beta   90.00
_cell.angle_gamma   90.00
#
_symmetry.space_group_name_H-M   'P 1'
#
loop_
_entity.id
_entity.type
_entity.pdbx_description
1 polymer ?
#
loop_
_entity_poly.entity_id
_entity_poly.type
_entity_poly.pdbx_seq_one_letter_code
_entity_poly.pdbx_strand_id
1 'polypeptide(L)'
;MRAAVPGSAPALSPVSDATVASLSPKLVAVPGNEIPAGMSCGRLVTRDRVALRYAVAPGPSLSKGTVCILQGRGEFIERYFESIRDLRARGYTVATLDWRGQGGSARLLRKSWRGHIRSFRQYDIDLETFVREIVLPDCPPPFYAIGHSTGGQILLRALRRHHWFSAAVLSSPFLGLGQTPLPPWMLRLVAPFFILTGFGWIAVPGRGRDALTLDEFEGNALTSDRRRFALSSRIIQPSPRSASALRPSPGSMPPCRRCASFAGSGASGR
;
A
#
# COMPACT_ATOMS: atom_id res chain seq x y z
N MET A 1 40.25 20.20 19.15
CA MET A 1 39.75 19.79 17.82
C MET A 1 38.52 18.96 18.01
N ARG A 2 37.32 19.52 17.74
CA ARG A 2 36.07 18.78 17.78
C ARG A 2 35.81 18.25 16.37
N ALA A 3 35.71 16.93 16.24
CA ALA A 3 35.39 16.28 14.98
C ALA A 3 33.93 16.57 14.60
N ALA A 4 33.71 17.02 13.36
CA ALA A 4 32.40 17.24 12.78
C ALA A 4 31.73 15.91 12.51
N VAL A 5 30.47 15.79 12.93
CA VAL A 5 29.59 14.65 12.64
C VAL A 5 29.10 14.78 11.19
N PRO A 6 29.29 13.79 10.31
CA PRO A 6 28.85 13.88 8.93
C PRO A 6 27.34 13.60 8.81
N GLY A 7 26.67 14.54 8.14
CA GLY A 7 25.52 14.34 7.25
C GLY A 7 24.30 13.62 7.78
N SER A 8 23.35 14.37 8.37
CA SER A 8 21.96 13.96 8.48
C SER A 8 21.38 13.67 7.09
N ALA A 9 20.76 12.48 6.90
CA ALA A 9 20.01 12.15 5.70
C ALA A 9 18.95 13.25 5.41
N PRO A 10 18.71 13.58 4.13
CA PRO A 10 17.76 14.63 3.79
C PRO A 10 16.39 14.31 4.38
N ALA A 11 15.87 15.21 5.20
CA ALA A 11 14.52 15.16 5.71
C ALA A 11 13.57 15.18 4.51
N LEU A 12 12.71 14.18 4.42
CA LEU A 12 11.62 14.17 3.43
C LEU A 12 10.74 15.40 3.72
N SER A 13 10.66 16.31 2.75
CA SER A 13 9.78 17.46 2.84
C SER A 13 8.36 17.01 3.11
N PRO A 14 7.64 17.60 4.06
CA PRO A 14 6.25 17.27 4.32
C PRO A 14 5.44 17.50 3.05
N VAL A 15 4.61 16.51 2.70
CA VAL A 15 3.61 16.66 1.63
C VAL A 15 2.66 17.76 2.09
N SER A 16 2.51 18.81 1.30
CA SER A 16 1.61 19.92 1.65
C SER A 16 0.16 19.42 1.70
N ASP A 17 -0.65 19.96 2.62
CA ASP A 17 -2.06 19.62 2.77
C ASP A 17 -2.85 19.80 1.46
N ALA A 18 -2.45 20.75 0.60
CA ALA A 18 -2.99 20.94 -0.75
C ALA A 18 -2.75 19.75 -1.69
N THR A 19 -1.64 19.01 -1.55
CA THR A 19 -1.35 17.82 -2.36
C THR A 19 -2.17 16.62 -1.88
N VAL A 20 -2.51 16.56 -0.60
CA VAL A 20 -3.38 15.53 -0.02
C VAL A 20 -4.83 15.72 -0.47
N ALA A 21 -5.30 16.97 -0.58
CA ALA A 21 -6.68 17.29 -0.95
C ALA A 21 -6.99 17.09 -2.44
N SER A 22 -5.99 17.12 -3.33
CA SER A 22 -6.23 17.16 -4.79
C SER A 22 -6.58 15.81 -5.44
N LEU A 23 -6.47 14.69 -4.73
CA LEU A 23 -6.77 13.35 -5.25
C LEU A 23 -7.94 12.76 -4.46
N SER A 24 -9.16 12.98 -4.93
CA SER A 24 -10.32 12.24 -4.40
C SER A 24 -10.05 10.74 -4.49
N PRO A 25 -10.16 10.00 -3.39
CA PRO A 25 -9.95 8.57 -3.42
C PRO A 25 -11.03 7.93 -4.29
N LYS A 26 -10.63 7.22 -5.34
CA LYS A 26 -11.58 6.53 -6.23
C LYS A 26 -11.30 5.04 -6.18
N LEU A 27 -12.38 4.26 -6.15
CA LEU A 27 -12.35 2.83 -6.44
C LEU A 27 -12.42 2.66 -7.96
N VAL A 28 -11.72 1.65 -8.48
CA VAL A 28 -11.66 1.35 -9.91
C VAL A 28 -12.46 0.08 -10.19
N ALA A 29 -13.54 0.23 -10.97
CA ALA A 29 -14.26 -0.91 -11.51
C ALA A 29 -13.68 -1.36 -12.85
N VAL A 30 -13.64 -2.65 -13.07
CA VAL A 30 -13.38 -3.25 -14.39
C VAL A 30 -14.46 -4.31 -14.66
N PRO A 31 -14.74 -4.65 -15.94
CA PRO A 31 -15.72 -5.69 -16.27
C PRO A 31 -15.44 -7.00 -15.52
N GLY A 32 -16.41 -7.49 -14.77
CA GLY A 32 -16.30 -8.66 -13.91
C GLY A 32 -15.70 -8.42 -12.53
N ASN A 33 -15.38 -7.16 -12.19
CA ASN A 33 -14.97 -6.73 -10.86
C ASN A 33 -15.56 -5.36 -10.50
N GLU A 34 -16.88 -5.32 -10.50
CA GLU A 34 -17.66 -4.14 -10.15
C GLU A 34 -17.46 -3.78 -8.68
N ILE A 35 -17.58 -2.49 -8.38
CA ILE A 35 -17.50 -1.99 -6.99
C ILE A 35 -18.67 -2.59 -6.19
N PRO A 36 -18.42 -3.19 -5.02
CA PRO A 36 -19.51 -3.67 -4.15
C PRO A 36 -20.53 -2.56 -3.85
N ALA A 37 -21.81 -2.86 -3.96
CA ALA A 37 -22.89 -1.89 -3.78
C ALA A 37 -22.79 -1.17 -2.42
N GLY A 38 -22.91 0.16 -2.39
CA GLY A 38 -22.83 0.97 -1.18
C GLY A 38 -21.41 1.10 -0.58
N MET A 39 -20.39 0.55 -1.23
CA MET A 39 -19.01 0.69 -0.76
C MET A 39 -18.55 2.14 -0.91
N SER A 40 -18.07 2.72 0.18
CA SER A 40 -17.47 4.05 0.22
C SER A 40 -15.95 3.95 0.26
N CYS A 41 -15.28 5.01 -0.20
CA CYS A 41 -13.83 5.12 -0.20
C CYS A 41 -13.42 6.48 0.34
N GLY A 42 -12.46 6.50 1.23
CA GLY A 42 -11.97 7.71 1.90
C GLY A 42 -10.45 7.75 2.00
N ARG A 43 -9.98 8.85 2.58
CA ARG A 43 -8.57 9.04 2.98
C ARG A 43 -8.49 9.32 4.45
N LEU A 44 -7.45 8.82 5.07
CA LEU A 44 -7.03 9.15 6.42
C LEU A 44 -5.55 9.55 6.39
N VAL A 45 -5.11 10.32 7.37
CA VAL A 45 -3.72 10.79 7.46
C VAL A 45 -3.12 10.29 8.76
N THR A 46 -2.08 9.49 8.65
CA THR A 46 -1.38 8.94 9.81
C THR A 46 -0.63 10.02 10.60
N ARG A 47 -0.28 9.74 11.88
CA ARG A 47 0.50 10.65 12.73
C ARG A 47 1.87 11.03 12.14
N ASP A 48 2.44 10.19 11.26
CA ASP A 48 3.66 10.48 10.51
C ASP A 48 3.36 11.08 9.11
N ARG A 49 2.15 11.68 8.94
CA ARG A 49 1.69 12.45 7.78
C ARG A 49 1.66 11.66 6.46
N VAL A 50 1.35 10.39 6.51
CA VAL A 50 1.15 9.58 5.31
C VAL A 50 -0.35 9.46 5.03
N ALA A 51 -0.78 9.86 3.82
CA ALA A 51 -2.16 9.70 3.39
C ALA A 51 -2.40 8.25 2.96
N LEU A 52 -3.36 7.59 3.59
CA LEU A 52 -3.80 6.24 3.28
C LEU A 52 -5.18 6.26 2.63
N ARG A 53 -5.40 5.39 1.66
CA ARG A 53 -6.73 5.12 1.11
C ARG A 53 -7.36 3.98 1.91
N TYR A 54 -8.61 4.14 2.27
CA TYR A 54 -9.41 3.09 2.88
C TYR A 54 -10.76 2.95 2.19
N ALA A 55 -11.46 1.87 2.44
CA ALA A 55 -12.82 1.69 1.99
C ALA A 55 -13.62 0.88 3.00
N VAL A 56 -14.93 1.19 3.07
CA VAL A 56 -15.91 0.49 3.90
C VAL A 56 -17.07 0.07 3.03
N ALA A 57 -17.42 -1.19 3.09
CA ALA A 57 -18.59 -1.77 2.44
C ALA A 57 -19.61 -2.16 3.52
N PRO A 58 -20.68 -1.38 3.73
CA PRO A 58 -21.67 -1.65 4.76
C PRO A 58 -22.31 -3.01 4.57
N GLY A 59 -22.51 -3.73 5.66
CA GLY A 59 -23.34 -4.93 5.75
C GLY A 59 -24.83 -4.59 5.73
N PRO A 60 -25.70 -5.58 5.98
CA PRO A 60 -27.12 -5.33 6.20
C PRO A 60 -27.35 -4.53 7.49
N SER A 61 -28.57 -4.01 7.68
CA SER A 61 -28.94 -3.21 8.87
C SER A 61 -28.69 -3.93 10.19
N LEU A 62 -28.83 -5.25 10.23
CA LEU A 62 -28.47 -6.12 11.35
C LEU A 62 -27.13 -6.82 11.02
N SER A 63 -26.06 -6.05 10.98
CA SER A 63 -24.73 -6.59 10.70
C SER A 63 -24.25 -7.52 11.84
N LYS A 64 -23.64 -8.64 11.48
CA LYS A 64 -22.99 -9.58 12.41
C LYS A 64 -21.65 -9.05 12.98
N GLY A 65 -21.31 -7.83 12.63
CA GLY A 65 -20.05 -7.19 12.97
C GLY A 65 -19.23 -6.79 11.75
N THR A 66 -18.00 -6.40 11.95
CA THR A 66 -17.11 -5.90 10.90
C THR A 66 -15.90 -6.79 10.71
N VAL A 67 -15.63 -7.16 9.46
CA VAL A 67 -14.41 -7.87 9.07
C VAL A 67 -13.42 -6.88 8.44
N CYS A 68 -12.26 -6.72 9.05
CA CYS A 68 -11.15 -5.96 8.50
C CYS A 68 -10.30 -6.85 7.59
N ILE A 69 -10.20 -6.53 6.29
CA ILE A 69 -9.31 -7.22 5.36
C ILE A 69 -7.98 -6.48 5.32
N LEU A 70 -6.92 -7.15 5.75
CA LEU A 70 -5.55 -6.66 5.80
C LEU A 70 -4.72 -7.34 4.71
N GLN A 71 -4.44 -6.61 3.67
CA GLN A 71 -3.90 -7.07 2.39
C GLN A 71 -2.43 -7.45 2.46
N GLY A 72 -1.98 -8.24 1.51
CA GLY A 72 -0.58 -8.56 1.29
C GLY A 72 0.21 -7.44 0.61
N ARG A 73 1.51 -7.67 0.42
CA ARG A 73 2.38 -6.74 -0.30
C ARG A 73 2.05 -6.73 -1.79
N GLY A 74 1.94 -5.52 -2.36
CA GLY A 74 1.62 -5.34 -3.77
C GLY A 74 0.14 -5.55 -4.09
N GLU A 75 -0.69 -5.71 -3.08
CA GLU A 75 -2.13 -5.81 -3.21
C GLU A 75 -2.81 -4.46 -2.95
N PHE A 76 -4.08 -4.37 -3.31
CA PHE A 76 -4.87 -3.15 -3.19
C PHE A 76 -6.36 -3.50 -3.09
N ILE A 77 -7.18 -2.55 -2.67
CA ILE A 77 -8.60 -2.74 -2.31
C ILE A 77 -9.39 -3.49 -3.39
N GLU A 78 -9.23 -3.15 -4.65
CA GLU A 78 -10.00 -3.70 -5.77
C GLU A 78 -9.78 -5.21 -6.00
N ARG A 79 -8.66 -5.76 -5.55
CA ARG A 79 -8.41 -7.21 -5.63
C ARG A 79 -9.31 -8.01 -4.70
N TYR A 80 -9.89 -7.36 -3.70
CA TYR A 80 -10.71 -7.99 -2.67
C TYR A 80 -12.21 -7.79 -2.86
N PHE A 81 -12.67 -7.19 -3.96
CA PHE A 81 -14.09 -6.95 -4.20
C PHE A 81 -14.93 -8.22 -4.18
N GLU A 82 -14.43 -9.34 -4.70
CA GLU A 82 -15.09 -10.64 -4.62
C GLU A 82 -15.27 -11.07 -3.15
N SER A 83 -14.18 -11.08 -2.38
CA SER A 83 -14.20 -11.45 -0.96
C SER A 83 -15.07 -10.49 -0.12
N ILE A 84 -15.07 -9.21 -0.47
CA ILE A 84 -15.93 -8.21 0.17
C ILE A 84 -17.41 -8.53 -0.09
N ARG A 85 -17.79 -8.85 -1.34
CA ARG A 85 -19.16 -9.26 -1.66
C ARG A 85 -19.58 -10.52 -0.90
N ASP A 86 -18.70 -11.51 -0.82
CA ASP A 86 -18.95 -12.78 -0.13
C ASP A 86 -19.16 -12.58 1.38
N LEU A 87 -18.35 -11.76 2.03
CA LEU A 87 -18.48 -11.45 3.46
C LEU A 87 -19.77 -10.65 3.72
N ARG A 88 -20.09 -9.69 2.85
CA ARG A 88 -21.35 -8.93 2.96
C ARG A 88 -22.57 -9.83 2.78
N ALA A 89 -22.55 -10.76 1.84
CA ALA A 89 -23.61 -11.74 1.65
C ALA A 89 -23.81 -12.63 2.89
N ARG A 90 -22.77 -12.82 3.69
CA ARG A 90 -22.83 -13.52 4.98
C ARG A 90 -23.27 -12.64 6.16
N GLY A 91 -23.53 -11.35 5.91
CA GLY A 91 -24.07 -10.41 6.89
C GLY A 91 -23.04 -9.57 7.61
N TYR A 92 -21.81 -9.43 7.09
CA TYR A 92 -20.77 -8.60 7.69
C TYR A 92 -20.63 -7.25 6.99
N THR A 93 -20.31 -6.23 7.74
CA THR A 93 -19.65 -5.02 7.24
C THR A 93 -18.18 -5.36 6.95
N VAL A 94 -17.61 -4.79 5.89
CA VAL A 94 -16.20 -5.03 5.56
C VAL A 94 -15.46 -3.71 5.47
N ALA A 95 -14.33 -3.62 6.16
CA ALA A 95 -13.43 -2.48 6.13
C ALA A 95 -12.05 -2.92 5.64
N THR A 96 -11.38 -2.10 4.85
CA THR A 96 -10.07 -2.41 4.30
C THR A 96 -9.29 -1.13 3.98
N LEU A 97 -7.96 -1.23 3.88
CA LEU A 97 -7.10 -0.09 3.53
C LEU A 97 -6.01 -0.51 2.55
N ASP A 98 -5.52 0.43 1.78
CA ASP A 98 -4.24 0.27 1.09
C ASP A 98 -3.11 0.69 2.02
N TRP A 99 -2.14 -0.18 2.23
CA TRP A 99 -0.96 0.17 3.00
C TRP A 99 -0.17 1.31 2.37
N ARG A 100 0.59 2.07 3.16
CA ARG A 100 1.55 3.06 2.64
C ARG A 100 2.40 2.48 1.51
N GLY A 101 2.60 3.23 0.47
CA GLY A 101 3.37 2.79 -0.70
C GLY A 101 2.64 1.84 -1.64
N GLN A 102 1.37 1.50 -1.40
CA GLN A 102 0.60 0.54 -2.20
C GLN A 102 -0.78 1.10 -2.61
N GLY A 103 -1.41 0.48 -3.60
CA GLY A 103 -2.73 0.85 -4.09
C GLY A 103 -2.89 2.36 -4.33
N GLY A 104 -3.92 2.97 -3.80
CA GLY A 104 -4.19 4.41 -3.85
C GLY A 104 -3.62 5.22 -2.68
N SER A 105 -2.85 4.62 -1.77
CA SER A 105 -2.17 5.31 -0.68
C SER A 105 -0.90 6.04 -1.13
N ALA A 106 -0.44 6.99 -0.32
CA ALA A 106 0.73 7.80 -0.64
C ALA A 106 1.99 6.97 -0.88
N ARG A 107 2.77 7.38 -1.87
CA ARG A 107 4.06 6.79 -2.23
C ARG A 107 5.19 7.52 -1.51
N LEU A 108 6.04 6.79 -0.82
CA LEU A 108 7.17 7.35 -0.08
C LEU A 108 8.40 7.62 -0.96
N LEU A 109 8.46 7.04 -2.16
CA LEU A 109 9.53 7.25 -3.13
C LEU A 109 9.02 7.97 -4.37
N ARG A 110 9.85 8.85 -4.96
CA ARG A 110 9.55 9.57 -6.20
C ARG A 110 9.25 8.64 -7.38
N LYS A 111 9.86 7.46 -7.46
CA LYS A 111 9.52 6.39 -8.41
C LYS A 111 8.36 5.58 -7.84
N SER A 112 7.15 5.98 -8.19
CA SER A 112 5.88 5.63 -7.58
C SER A 112 5.48 4.15 -7.58
N TRP A 113 6.07 3.30 -8.41
CA TRP A 113 5.72 1.89 -8.51
C TRP A 113 6.37 1.00 -7.42
N ARG A 114 7.41 1.48 -6.72
CA ARG A 114 8.07 0.73 -5.65
C ARG A 114 7.41 1.00 -4.31
N GLY A 115 6.83 -0.03 -3.70
CA GLY A 115 6.46 0.00 -2.29
C GLY A 115 7.73 0.01 -1.43
N HIS A 116 7.92 1.05 -0.63
CA HIS A 116 9.06 1.19 0.29
C HIS A 116 8.58 1.47 1.69
N ILE A 117 9.19 0.82 2.66
CA ILE A 117 9.07 1.11 4.10
C ILE A 117 10.45 1.07 4.73
N ARG A 118 10.67 1.90 5.73
CA ARG A 118 11.90 1.87 6.53
C ARG A 118 11.84 0.81 7.62
N SER A 119 10.66 0.53 8.14
CA SER A 119 10.44 -0.42 9.24
C SER A 119 8.99 -0.90 9.23
N PHE A 120 8.75 -2.13 9.66
CA PHE A 120 7.40 -2.66 9.90
C PHE A 120 6.59 -1.85 10.92
N ARG A 121 7.25 -1.07 11.80
CA ARG A 121 6.56 -0.12 12.69
C ARG A 121 5.71 0.91 11.94
N GLN A 122 6.06 1.23 10.71
CA GLN A 122 5.27 2.15 9.88
C GLN A 122 3.92 1.53 9.51
N TYR A 123 3.85 0.23 9.26
CA TYR A 123 2.58 -0.47 9.06
C TYR A 123 1.77 -0.60 10.37
N ASP A 124 2.44 -0.70 11.53
CA ASP A 124 1.75 -0.65 12.82
C ASP A 124 1.00 0.70 12.98
N ILE A 125 1.63 1.82 12.55
CA ILE A 125 1.00 3.15 12.54
C ILE A 125 -0.20 3.19 11.60
N ASP A 126 -0.07 2.62 10.38
CA ASP A 126 -1.17 2.58 9.41
C ASP A 126 -2.38 1.85 9.98
N LEU A 127 -2.16 0.65 10.53
CA LEU A 127 -3.23 -0.15 11.10
C LEU A 127 -3.87 0.53 12.31
N GLU A 128 -3.06 1.09 13.22
CA GLU A 128 -3.56 1.80 14.40
C GLU A 128 -4.44 2.98 14.00
N THR A 129 -3.98 3.80 13.05
CA THR A 129 -4.77 4.93 12.56
C THR A 129 -6.07 4.46 11.92
N PHE A 130 -6.01 3.46 11.04
CA PHE A 130 -7.19 2.91 10.38
C PHE A 130 -8.22 2.35 11.37
N VAL A 131 -7.76 1.58 12.36
CA VAL A 131 -8.67 1.00 13.35
C VAL A 131 -9.30 2.08 14.22
N ARG A 132 -8.51 3.04 14.72
CA ARG A 132 -8.99 4.06 15.66
C ARG A 132 -9.86 5.12 14.99
N GLU A 133 -9.56 5.50 13.75
CA GLU A 133 -10.26 6.61 13.10
C GLU A 133 -11.41 6.16 12.21
N ILE A 134 -11.42 4.90 11.76
CA ILE A 134 -12.44 4.38 10.84
C ILE A 134 -13.20 3.20 11.41
N VAL A 135 -12.49 2.15 11.87
CA VAL A 135 -13.17 0.90 12.23
C VAL A 135 -13.96 1.05 13.52
N LEU A 136 -13.33 1.56 14.58
CA LEU A 136 -13.98 1.67 15.89
C LEU A 136 -15.13 2.69 15.91
N PRO A 137 -15.03 3.88 15.29
CA PRO A 137 -16.12 4.85 15.34
C PRO A 137 -17.24 4.59 14.33
N ASP A 138 -16.90 4.09 13.11
CA ASP A 138 -17.83 4.10 11.99
C ASP A 138 -18.36 2.71 11.61
N CYS A 139 -17.85 1.63 12.22
CA CYS A 139 -18.23 0.28 11.87
C CYS A 139 -18.88 -0.46 13.04
N PRO A 140 -19.88 -1.34 12.79
CA PRO A 140 -20.54 -2.09 13.85
C PRO A 140 -19.64 -3.18 14.45
N PRO A 141 -19.60 -3.31 15.79
CA PRO A 141 -18.95 -4.44 16.46
C PRO A 141 -19.80 -5.72 16.34
N PRO A 142 -19.23 -6.91 16.69
CA PRO A 142 -17.84 -7.16 17.03
C PRO A 142 -16.90 -7.08 15.83
N PHE A 143 -15.61 -6.84 16.09
CA PHE A 143 -14.60 -6.67 15.05
C PHE A 143 -13.81 -7.96 14.85
N TYR A 144 -13.59 -8.31 13.59
CA TYR A 144 -12.81 -9.46 13.13
C TYR A 144 -11.75 -8.99 12.13
N ALA A 145 -10.69 -9.78 11.95
CA ALA A 145 -9.68 -9.47 10.95
C ALA A 145 -9.28 -10.70 10.12
N ILE A 146 -9.05 -10.48 8.83
CA ILE A 146 -8.43 -11.44 7.92
C ILE A 146 -7.15 -10.81 7.40
N GLY A 147 -5.99 -11.41 7.72
CA GLY A 147 -4.68 -10.94 7.29
C GLY A 147 -4.05 -11.88 6.27
N HIS A 148 -3.77 -11.38 5.07
CA HIS A 148 -3.08 -12.14 4.04
C HIS A 148 -1.61 -11.73 3.95
N SER A 149 -0.70 -12.71 3.86
CA SER A 149 0.74 -12.50 3.64
C SER A 149 1.33 -11.44 4.58
N THR A 150 1.79 -10.29 4.07
CA THR A 150 2.31 -9.16 4.86
C THR A 150 1.25 -8.61 5.82
N GLY A 151 -0.02 -8.52 5.40
CA GLY A 151 -1.14 -8.14 6.27
C GLY A 151 -1.32 -9.09 7.43
N GLY A 152 -1.09 -10.40 7.22
CA GLY A 152 -1.08 -11.40 8.29
C GLY A 152 0.04 -11.18 9.31
N GLN A 153 1.22 -10.80 8.88
CA GLN A 153 2.32 -10.44 9.78
C GLN A 153 2.00 -9.16 10.59
N ILE A 154 1.43 -8.14 9.94
CA ILE A 154 1.03 -6.90 10.61
C ILE A 154 -0.06 -7.22 11.66
N LEU A 155 -1.04 -8.05 11.29
CA LEU A 155 -2.09 -8.49 12.19
C LEU A 155 -1.54 -9.22 13.42
N LEU A 156 -0.62 -10.17 13.25
CA LEU A 156 0.04 -10.86 14.36
C LEU A 156 0.75 -9.90 15.32
N ARG A 157 1.39 -8.85 14.79
CA ARG A 157 2.03 -7.81 15.60
C ARG A 157 1.00 -7.01 16.39
N ALA A 158 -0.14 -6.68 15.77
CA ALA A 158 -1.23 -5.95 16.41
C ALA A 158 -1.91 -6.76 17.51
N LEU A 159 -2.21 -8.03 17.28
CA LEU A 159 -2.84 -8.92 18.26
C LEU A 159 -2.03 -9.08 19.56
N ARG A 160 -0.70 -8.91 19.48
CA ARG A 160 0.16 -8.94 20.68
C ARG A 160 0.10 -7.66 21.53
N ARG A 161 -0.47 -6.58 20.99
CA ARG A 161 -0.44 -5.24 21.60
C ARG A 161 -1.83 -4.70 21.87
N HIS A 162 -2.81 -5.16 21.12
CA HIS A 162 -4.16 -4.60 21.11
C HIS A 162 -5.20 -5.73 21.10
N HIS A 163 -6.32 -5.49 21.75
CA HIS A 163 -7.47 -6.38 21.81
C HIS A 163 -8.63 -5.86 20.96
N TRP A 164 -8.32 -5.33 19.75
CA TRP A 164 -9.34 -4.76 18.87
C TRP A 164 -10.25 -5.83 18.25
N PHE A 165 -9.69 -7.02 17.98
CA PHE A 165 -10.38 -8.06 17.23
C PHE A 165 -10.80 -9.21 18.12
N SER A 166 -12.09 -9.60 18.03
CA SER A 166 -12.64 -10.77 18.74
C SER A 166 -12.14 -12.09 18.16
N ALA A 167 -11.86 -12.11 16.85
CA ALA A 167 -11.22 -13.24 16.19
C ALA A 167 -10.40 -12.76 14.99
N ALA A 168 -9.39 -13.55 14.61
CA ALA A 168 -8.51 -13.26 13.48
C ALA A 168 -8.22 -14.52 12.67
N VAL A 169 -8.20 -14.36 11.34
CA VAL A 169 -7.81 -15.39 10.39
C VAL A 169 -6.52 -14.96 9.70
N LEU A 170 -5.55 -15.85 9.64
CA LEU A 170 -4.27 -15.64 8.98
C LEU A 170 -4.19 -16.52 7.73
N SER A 171 -4.16 -15.89 6.57
CA SER A 171 -3.99 -16.57 5.28
C SER A 171 -2.54 -16.41 4.82
N SER A 172 -1.79 -17.50 4.79
CA SER A 172 -0.37 -17.53 4.37
C SER A 172 0.45 -16.37 4.94
N PRO A 173 0.48 -16.14 6.28
CA PRO A 173 1.13 -14.99 6.87
C PRO A 173 2.63 -14.98 6.55
N PHE A 174 3.17 -13.79 6.23
CA PHE A 174 4.59 -13.64 5.96
C PHE A 174 5.40 -13.68 7.27
N LEU A 175 5.85 -14.87 7.66
CA LEU A 175 6.59 -15.09 8.93
C LEU A 175 8.11 -15.01 8.76
N GLY A 176 8.60 -15.07 7.54
CA GLY A 176 10.02 -15.00 7.23
C GLY A 176 10.30 -15.06 5.74
N LEU A 177 11.53 -14.82 5.40
CA LEU A 177 12.05 -15.09 4.07
C LEU A 177 12.24 -16.61 3.99
N GLY A 178 11.51 -17.26 3.09
CA GLY A 178 11.69 -18.70 2.81
C GLY A 178 13.12 -19.03 2.40
N GLN A 179 13.33 -20.06 1.60
CA GLN A 179 14.67 -20.42 1.11
C GLN A 179 15.29 -19.23 0.35
N THR A 180 16.27 -18.60 0.97
CA THR A 180 17.11 -17.58 0.35
C THR A 180 18.45 -18.22 0.02
N PRO A 181 19.10 -17.87 -1.10
CA PRO A 181 20.44 -18.37 -1.41
C PRO A 181 21.49 -17.90 -0.40
N LEU A 182 21.16 -16.96 0.45
CA LEU A 182 22.03 -16.42 1.49
C LEU A 182 21.61 -16.94 2.86
N PRO A 183 22.55 -17.40 3.69
CA PRO A 183 22.26 -17.85 5.05
C PRO A 183 21.70 -16.68 5.91
N PRO A 184 20.83 -16.95 6.88
CA PRO A 184 20.16 -15.91 7.67
C PRO A 184 21.09 -14.92 8.37
N TRP A 185 22.28 -15.39 8.82
CA TRP A 185 23.28 -14.52 9.46
C TRP A 185 23.85 -13.48 8.49
N MET A 186 24.06 -13.86 7.22
CA MET A 186 24.56 -12.97 6.19
C MET A 186 23.54 -11.91 5.80
N LEU A 187 22.24 -12.26 5.76
CA LEU A 187 21.16 -11.31 5.58
C LEU A 187 21.07 -10.28 6.72
N ARG A 188 21.36 -10.71 7.96
CA ARG A 188 21.42 -9.82 9.13
C ARG A 188 22.56 -8.80 9.07
N LEU A 189 23.64 -9.08 8.37
CA LEU A 189 24.77 -8.16 8.17
C LEU A 189 24.59 -7.30 6.92
N VAL A 190 24.17 -7.91 5.83
CA VAL A 190 24.05 -7.25 4.52
C VAL A 190 22.90 -6.22 4.52
N ALA A 191 21.74 -6.56 5.08
CA ALA A 191 20.61 -5.65 5.08
C ALA A 191 20.86 -4.34 5.85
N PRO A 192 21.39 -4.34 7.07
CA PRO A 192 21.78 -3.11 7.77
C PRO A 192 22.85 -2.32 7.03
N PHE A 193 23.84 -2.98 6.43
CA PHE A 193 24.87 -2.31 5.65
C PHE A 193 24.28 -1.50 4.50
N PHE A 194 23.39 -2.08 3.69
CA PHE A 194 22.71 -1.36 2.62
C PHE A 194 21.81 -0.23 3.13
N ILE A 195 21.19 -0.40 4.30
CA ILE A 195 20.37 0.66 4.92
C ILE A 195 21.25 1.80 5.41
N LEU A 196 22.36 1.52 6.09
CA LEU A 196 23.27 2.51 6.66
C LEU A 196 24.01 3.29 5.57
N THR A 197 24.37 2.65 4.46
CA THR A 197 25.01 3.28 3.31
C THR A 197 24.04 4.05 2.41
N GLY A 198 22.74 4.11 2.76
CA GLY A 198 21.72 4.80 1.97
C GLY A 198 21.23 4.03 0.74
N PHE A 199 21.70 2.81 0.53
CA PHE A 199 21.31 1.94 -0.60
C PHE A 199 20.14 1.01 -0.29
N GLY A 200 19.48 1.15 0.85
CA GLY A 200 18.29 0.34 1.24
C GLY A 200 17.10 0.45 0.27
N TRP A 201 17.15 1.35 -0.71
CA TRP A 201 16.18 1.51 -1.79
C TRP A 201 16.47 0.65 -3.03
N ILE A 202 17.63 -0.01 -3.10
CA ILE A 202 18.01 -0.86 -4.22
C ILE A 202 17.14 -2.12 -4.20
N ALA A 203 16.59 -2.46 -5.36
CA ALA A 203 15.85 -3.71 -5.51
C ALA A 203 16.81 -4.90 -5.36
N VAL A 204 16.39 -5.91 -4.59
CA VAL A 204 17.15 -7.16 -4.48
C VAL A 204 17.29 -7.75 -5.89
N PRO A 205 18.52 -8.05 -6.36
CA PRO A 205 18.75 -8.71 -7.63
C PRO A 205 17.97 -10.02 -7.73
N GLY A 206 17.39 -10.32 -8.91
CA GLY A 206 16.63 -11.55 -9.16
C GLY A 206 15.13 -11.49 -8.88
N ARG A 207 14.62 -10.44 -8.24
CA ARG A 207 13.18 -10.13 -8.19
C ARG A 207 12.92 -8.89 -9.03
N GLY A 208 12.75 -9.12 -10.34
CA GLY A 208 12.53 -8.10 -11.33
C GLY A 208 11.25 -7.29 -11.12
N ARG A 209 10.99 -6.39 -12.04
CA ARG A 209 9.75 -5.60 -12.18
C ARG A 209 8.47 -6.44 -12.12
N ASP A 210 8.61 -7.73 -12.22
CA ASP A 210 7.64 -8.69 -12.72
C ASP A 210 6.76 -9.30 -11.63
N ALA A 211 7.00 -9.04 -10.36
CA ALA A 211 6.08 -9.46 -9.29
C ALA A 211 4.69 -8.77 -9.38
N LEU A 212 4.55 -7.76 -10.24
CA LEU A 212 3.30 -7.04 -10.50
C LEU A 212 2.90 -7.04 -11.98
N THR A 213 3.75 -7.49 -12.90
CA THR A 213 3.41 -7.72 -14.29
C THR A 213 2.86 -9.12 -14.42
N LEU A 214 1.56 -9.24 -14.36
CA LEU A 214 0.82 -10.47 -14.58
C LEU A 214 0.64 -10.66 -16.09
N ASP A 215 1.74 -10.76 -16.84
CA ASP A 215 1.70 -10.85 -18.29
C ASP A 215 1.37 -12.26 -18.76
N GLU A 216 1.80 -13.29 -18.01
CA GLU A 216 1.53 -14.69 -18.35
C GLU A 216 0.99 -15.46 -17.14
N PHE A 217 0.00 -16.30 -17.39
CA PHE A 217 -0.57 -17.17 -16.35
C PHE A 217 0.37 -18.33 -16.02
N GLU A 218 1.03 -18.88 -17.04
CA GLU A 218 1.95 -19.99 -16.91
C GLU A 218 3.18 -19.58 -16.08
N GLY A 219 3.45 -20.37 -15.03
CA GLY A 219 4.58 -20.09 -14.12
C GLY A 219 4.28 -19.08 -13.00
N ASN A 220 3.07 -18.51 -12.93
CA ASN A 220 2.73 -17.69 -11.77
C ASN A 220 2.56 -18.54 -10.51
N ALA A 221 3.02 -18.00 -9.37
CA ALA A 221 2.95 -18.66 -8.06
C ALA A 221 1.81 -18.09 -7.17
N LEU A 222 0.96 -17.20 -7.70
CA LEU A 222 0.00 -16.45 -6.89
C LEU A 222 -1.39 -17.07 -6.88
N THR A 223 -1.82 -17.68 -7.98
CA THR A 223 -3.14 -18.28 -8.09
C THR A 223 -3.17 -19.38 -9.14
N SER A 224 -3.95 -20.44 -8.87
CA SER A 224 -4.26 -21.50 -9.84
C SER A 224 -5.49 -21.17 -10.70
N ASP A 225 -6.20 -20.10 -10.39
CA ASP A 225 -7.42 -19.68 -11.09
C ASP A 225 -7.10 -18.67 -12.19
N ARG A 226 -7.23 -19.11 -13.46
CA ARG A 226 -7.00 -18.26 -14.65
C ARG A 226 -7.91 -17.03 -14.69
N ARG A 227 -9.16 -17.16 -14.25
CA ARG A 227 -10.13 -16.04 -14.26
C ARG A 227 -9.70 -14.95 -13.28
N ARG A 228 -9.35 -15.32 -12.03
CA ARG A 228 -8.86 -14.39 -11.01
C ARG A 228 -7.53 -13.76 -11.39
N PHE A 229 -6.65 -14.53 -12.05
CA PHE A 229 -5.41 -14.01 -12.61
C PHE A 229 -5.68 -12.93 -13.66
N ALA A 230 -6.48 -13.23 -14.68
CA ALA A 230 -6.83 -12.28 -15.75
C ALA A 230 -7.53 -11.04 -15.19
N LEU A 231 -8.39 -11.20 -14.18
CA LEU A 231 -9.06 -10.08 -13.52
C LEU A 231 -8.05 -9.16 -12.81
N SER A 232 -7.11 -9.73 -12.07
CA SER A 232 -6.04 -8.99 -11.40
C SER A 232 -5.17 -8.24 -12.41
N SER A 233 -4.83 -8.86 -13.54
CA SER A 233 -4.07 -8.23 -14.63
C SER A 233 -4.81 -7.03 -15.22
N ARG A 234 -6.12 -7.14 -15.46
CA ARG A 234 -6.94 -6.03 -15.98
C ARG A 234 -6.98 -4.82 -15.06
N ILE A 235 -6.97 -5.03 -13.74
CA ILE A 235 -6.95 -3.93 -12.76
C ILE A 235 -5.59 -3.23 -12.74
N ILE A 236 -4.50 -3.98 -12.93
CA ILE A 236 -3.12 -3.46 -12.90
C ILE A 236 -2.73 -2.81 -14.21
N GLN A 237 -3.17 -3.36 -15.34
CA GLN A 237 -2.89 -2.80 -16.66
C GLN A 237 -3.55 -1.42 -16.81
N PRO A 238 -2.82 -0.39 -17.22
CA PRO A 238 -3.42 0.91 -17.42
C PRO A 238 -4.37 0.87 -18.63
N SER A 239 -5.66 0.74 -18.37
CA SER A 239 -6.62 1.36 -19.26
C SER A 239 -6.28 2.85 -19.29
N PRO A 240 -6.33 3.56 -20.44
CA PRO A 240 -6.03 5.00 -20.50
C PRO A 240 -6.79 5.84 -19.50
N ARG A 241 -7.89 5.31 -18.92
CA ARG A 241 -8.71 5.92 -17.87
C ARG A 241 -8.41 5.42 -16.45
N SER A 242 -7.82 4.23 -16.28
CA SER A 242 -7.52 3.65 -14.96
C SER A 242 -6.12 3.97 -14.47
N ALA A 243 -5.17 4.21 -15.37
CA ALA A 243 -3.81 4.62 -15.03
C ALA A 243 -3.76 5.96 -14.29
N SER A 244 -4.71 6.87 -14.54
CA SER A 244 -4.80 8.15 -13.85
C SER A 244 -5.28 8.03 -12.39
N ALA A 245 -6.00 6.96 -12.03
CA ALA A 245 -6.47 6.73 -10.67
C ALA A 245 -5.41 6.03 -9.79
N LEU A 246 -4.51 5.26 -10.39
CA LEU A 246 -3.44 4.52 -9.72
C LEU A 246 -2.05 5.15 -9.88
N ARG A 247 -1.90 6.13 -10.80
CA ARG A 247 -0.69 6.94 -11.00
C ARG A 247 -1.01 8.42 -10.73
N PRO A 248 -0.16 9.17 -10.03
CA PRO A 248 -0.22 10.63 -10.10
C PRO A 248 0.07 11.06 -11.53
N SER A 249 -0.76 11.95 -12.11
CA SER A 249 -0.56 12.51 -13.45
C SER A 249 0.84 13.11 -13.60
N PRO A 250 1.54 12.91 -14.71
CA PRO A 250 2.83 13.54 -14.96
C PRO A 250 2.80 15.09 -15.03
N GLY A 251 1.61 15.69 -15.09
CA GLY A 251 1.38 17.12 -15.28
C GLY A 251 1.13 17.96 -14.03
N SER A 252 1.15 17.40 -12.82
CA SER A 252 0.86 18.16 -11.60
C SER A 252 2.10 18.60 -10.80
N MET A 253 3.29 18.58 -11.40
CA MET A 253 4.46 19.24 -10.81
C MET A 253 4.52 20.70 -11.29
N PRO A 254 4.47 21.71 -10.41
CA PRO A 254 4.85 23.06 -10.79
C PRO A 254 6.32 23.03 -11.24
N PRO A 255 6.71 23.80 -12.27
CA PRO A 255 8.07 23.84 -12.75
C PRO A 255 8.98 24.29 -11.60
N CYS A 256 10.03 23.52 -11.38
CA CYS A 256 11.07 23.84 -10.41
C CYS A 256 11.72 25.18 -10.79
N ARG A 257 11.47 26.25 -10.02
CA ARG A 257 11.99 27.60 -10.26
C ARG A 257 13.54 27.67 -10.30
N ARG A 258 14.26 26.60 -9.98
CA ARG A 258 15.71 26.55 -10.07
C ARG A 258 16.29 25.99 -11.38
N CYS A 259 15.46 25.46 -12.29
CA CYS A 259 15.95 25.02 -13.61
C CYS A 259 15.82 26.06 -14.71
N ALA A 260 15.18 27.21 -14.45
CA ALA A 260 14.99 28.28 -15.42
C ALA A 260 16.16 29.28 -15.50
N SER A 261 17.15 29.21 -14.61
CA SER A 261 18.28 30.17 -14.59
C SER A 261 19.51 29.72 -15.37
N PHE A 262 19.48 28.56 -16.03
CA PHE A 262 20.63 28.07 -16.83
C PHE A 262 20.42 28.07 -18.36
N ALA A 263 19.29 28.61 -18.83
CA ALA A 263 19.00 28.69 -20.28
C ALA A 263 19.02 30.13 -20.83
N GLY A 264 19.64 31.06 -20.14
CA GLY A 264 19.62 32.48 -20.50
C GLY A 264 20.99 33.17 -20.43
N SER A 265 22.05 32.57 -21.03
CA SER A 265 23.24 33.31 -21.36
C SER A 265 24.05 32.60 -22.44
N GLY A 266 23.85 33.02 -23.66
CA GLY A 266 24.72 32.56 -24.74
C GLY A 266 24.08 32.61 -26.15
N ALA A 267 23.76 33.80 -26.66
CA ALA A 267 23.81 34.10 -28.08
C ALA A 267 23.53 35.60 -28.32
N SER A 268 24.54 36.41 -28.13
CA SER A 268 24.67 37.65 -28.92
C SER A 268 26.15 37.80 -29.27
N GLY A 269 26.45 37.79 -30.56
CA GLY A 269 27.80 38.09 -31.00
C GLY A 269 28.11 37.60 -32.41
N ARG A 270 27.66 38.37 -33.38
CA ARG A 270 28.15 38.53 -34.76
C ARG A 270 27.79 37.44 -35.76
#